data_b6175c7d7477949ac7b2bc7cab026b55
#
_entry.id   b6175c7d7477949ac7b2bc7cab026b55
#
_cell.length_a   1.000
_cell.length_b   1.000
_cell.length_c   1.000
_cell.angle_alpha   90.00
_cell.angle_beta   90.00
_cell.angle_gamma   90.00
#
_symmetry.space_group_name_H-M   'P 1'
#
loop_
_entity.id
_entity.type
_entity.pdbx_description
1 polymer ?
#
loop_
_entity_poly.entity_id
_entity_poly.type
_entity_poly.pdbx_seq_one_letter_code
_entity_poly.pdbx_strand_id
1 'polypeptide(L)'
;MSLLEKKEFEHQVFQKESCQGFDLRHIVFSHVRFEHCDFSKADFSSSKFLECQFNHCNLSLTKIIGCRLQEVEFTNCKLVGVDFTQCNAMFLAIRFKKCLIGTANFSGLELKNGVFHECTIRDTYFKESNLMGADFTNSDLTGSVFHNTNLSKSNFLGAVNYSINPLNNRLSKAKFSTPEALSLLAHMDIIIE
;
A
#
# COMPACT_ATOMS: atom_id res chain seq x y z
N MET A 1 13.72 -25.21 4.17
CA MET A 1 14.23 -24.53 5.40
C MET A 1 13.06 -23.76 5.98
N SER A 2 12.64 -24.07 7.19
CA SER A 2 11.40 -23.52 7.76
C SER A 2 11.62 -22.09 8.24
N LEU A 3 10.69 -21.17 7.90
CA LEU A 3 10.64 -19.79 8.42
C LEU A 3 10.54 -19.70 9.95
N LEU A 4 10.26 -20.82 10.62
CA LEU A 4 10.10 -20.89 12.07
C LEU A 4 11.41 -21.21 12.81
N GLU A 5 12.44 -21.66 12.10
CA GLU A 5 13.67 -22.18 12.73
C GLU A 5 14.74 -21.11 13.00
N LYS A 6 14.65 -19.97 12.34
CA LYS A 6 15.64 -18.88 12.44
C LYS A 6 14.96 -17.54 12.69
N LYS A 7 15.72 -16.62 13.26
CA LYS A 7 15.27 -15.22 13.47
C LYS A 7 15.85 -14.24 12.47
N GLU A 8 16.77 -14.69 11.61
CA GLU A 8 17.38 -13.84 10.59
C GLU A 8 17.54 -14.59 9.27
N PHE A 9 17.16 -13.96 8.18
CA PHE A 9 17.28 -14.47 6.83
C PHE A 9 17.85 -13.37 5.93
N GLU A 10 18.84 -13.70 5.13
CA GLU A 10 19.51 -12.77 4.23
C GLU A 10 19.73 -13.41 2.85
N HIS A 11 19.48 -12.64 1.77
CA HIS A 11 19.65 -13.05 0.37
C HIS A 11 19.00 -14.38 0.00
N GLN A 12 17.84 -14.69 0.60
CA GLN A 12 17.12 -15.94 0.35
C GLN A 12 15.90 -15.76 -0.52
N VAL A 13 15.46 -16.85 -1.12
CA VAL A 13 14.20 -16.92 -1.87
C VAL A 13 13.32 -17.98 -1.23
N PHE A 14 12.13 -17.57 -0.79
CA PHE A 14 11.08 -18.45 -0.32
C PHE A 14 10.03 -18.60 -1.41
N GLN A 15 9.70 -19.82 -1.78
CA GLN A 15 8.74 -20.09 -2.85
C GLN A 15 7.63 -21.01 -2.36
N LYS A 16 6.37 -20.63 -2.65
CA LYS A 16 5.17 -21.43 -2.37
C LYS A 16 5.04 -21.85 -0.90
N GLU A 17 5.57 -21.04 0.01
CA GLU A 17 5.43 -21.30 1.45
C GLU A 17 3.99 -21.00 1.88
N SER A 18 3.43 -21.92 2.69
CA SER A 18 2.12 -21.74 3.31
C SER A 18 2.32 -21.45 4.81
N CYS A 19 2.27 -20.16 5.15
CA CYS A 19 2.48 -19.65 6.51
C CYS A 19 1.20 -18.98 7.06
N GLN A 20 0.03 -19.43 6.63
CA GLN A 20 -1.24 -18.88 7.05
C GLN A 20 -1.42 -18.93 8.56
N GLY A 21 -1.58 -17.75 9.20
CA GLY A 21 -1.78 -17.64 10.63
C GLY A 21 -0.55 -17.93 11.49
N PHE A 22 0.64 -18.11 10.90
CA PHE A 22 1.86 -18.40 11.63
C PHE A 22 2.34 -17.21 12.45
N ASP A 23 2.98 -17.52 13.58
CA ASP A 23 3.72 -16.56 14.38
C ASP A 23 5.11 -16.35 13.76
N LEU A 24 5.28 -15.24 13.07
CA LEU A 24 6.51 -14.81 12.40
C LEU A 24 7.06 -13.52 13.03
N ARG A 25 6.82 -13.33 14.33
CA ARG A 25 7.25 -12.13 15.06
C ARG A 25 8.76 -12.11 15.31
N HIS A 26 9.30 -10.90 15.38
CA HIS A 26 10.71 -10.65 15.71
C HIS A 26 11.71 -11.30 14.74
N ILE A 27 11.35 -11.46 13.48
CA ILE A 27 12.22 -11.99 12.43
C ILE A 27 12.79 -10.83 11.62
N VAL A 28 14.05 -10.94 11.23
CA VAL A 28 14.72 -10.00 10.33
C VAL A 28 14.87 -10.65 8.96
N PHE A 29 14.34 -10.00 7.95
CA PHE A 29 14.50 -10.37 6.55
C PHE A 29 15.26 -9.24 5.84
N SER A 30 16.43 -9.56 5.25
CA SER A 30 17.25 -8.62 4.49
C SER A 30 17.48 -9.16 3.09
N HIS A 31 17.13 -8.35 2.05
CA HIS A 31 17.28 -8.75 0.63
C HIS A 31 16.60 -10.08 0.29
N VAL A 32 15.47 -10.37 0.95
CA VAL A 32 14.72 -11.63 0.76
C VAL A 32 13.63 -11.45 -0.28
N ARG A 33 13.45 -12.48 -1.12
CA ARG A 33 12.30 -12.58 -2.04
C ARG A 33 11.34 -13.66 -1.61
N PHE A 34 10.06 -13.30 -1.57
CA PHE A 34 8.95 -14.22 -1.33
C PHE A 34 8.15 -14.36 -2.62
N GLU A 35 8.02 -15.59 -3.12
CA GLU A 35 7.34 -15.88 -4.39
C GLU A 35 6.21 -16.88 -4.17
N HIS A 36 4.98 -16.49 -4.56
CA HIS A 36 3.78 -17.33 -4.45
C HIS A 36 3.52 -17.86 -3.03
N CYS A 37 3.86 -17.07 -1.99
CA CYS A 37 3.67 -17.46 -0.59
C CYS A 37 2.32 -17.01 -0.06
N ASP A 38 1.75 -17.79 0.85
CA ASP A 38 0.54 -17.42 1.59
C ASP A 38 0.90 -17.07 3.04
N PHE A 39 0.84 -15.78 3.36
CA PHE A 39 1.01 -15.22 4.69
C PHE A 39 -0.30 -14.69 5.29
N SER A 40 -1.45 -15.08 4.72
CA SER A 40 -2.73 -14.59 5.22
C SER A 40 -2.88 -14.85 6.71
N LYS A 41 -3.31 -13.83 7.46
CA LYS A 41 -3.45 -13.85 8.93
C LYS A 41 -2.14 -14.11 9.71
N ALA A 42 -0.98 -14.16 9.07
CA ALA A 42 0.30 -14.29 9.77
C ALA A 42 0.58 -13.07 10.65
N ASP A 43 1.34 -13.28 11.72
CA ASP A 43 1.74 -12.22 12.65
C ASP A 43 3.22 -11.88 12.42
N PHE A 44 3.49 -10.72 11.80
CA PHE A 44 4.83 -10.15 11.59
C PHE A 44 5.16 -9.04 12.60
N SER A 45 4.44 -8.96 13.71
CA SER A 45 4.66 -7.89 14.69
C SER A 45 6.14 -7.83 15.13
N SER A 46 6.70 -6.64 15.16
CA SER A 46 8.12 -6.36 15.47
C SER A 46 9.15 -7.01 14.53
N SER A 47 8.73 -7.57 13.40
CA SER A 47 9.64 -8.07 12.37
C SER A 47 10.17 -6.93 11.51
N LYS A 48 11.30 -7.18 10.82
CA LYS A 48 11.95 -6.21 9.94
C LYS A 48 12.07 -6.78 8.55
N PHE A 49 11.62 -6.03 7.56
CA PHE A 49 11.83 -6.30 6.15
C PHE A 49 12.67 -5.17 5.57
N LEU A 50 13.88 -5.48 5.14
CA LEU A 50 14.87 -4.55 4.62
C LEU A 50 15.15 -4.96 3.18
N GLU A 51 14.80 -4.10 2.21
CA GLU A 51 15.01 -4.34 0.78
C GLU A 51 14.41 -5.68 0.28
N CYS A 52 13.22 -6.00 0.79
CA CYS A 52 12.53 -7.26 0.48
C CYS A 52 11.52 -7.12 -0.65
N GLN A 53 11.27 -8.22 -1.36
CA GLN A 53 10.30 -8.30 -2.45
C GLN A 53 9.28 -9.39 -2.18
N PHE A 54 8.01 -9.04 -2.36
CA PHE A 54 6.89 -9.98 -2.34
C PHE A 54 6.28 -10.05 -3.74
N ASN A 55 6.32 -11.24 -4.35
CA ASN A 55 5.78 -11.48 -5.67
C ASN A 55 4.69 -12.54 -5.63
N HIS A 56 3.49 -12.21 -6.12
CA HIS A 56 2.34 -13.12 -6.13
C HIS A 56 1.97 -13.69 -4.74
N CYS A 57 2.17 -12.92 -3.67
CA CYS A 57 1.91 -13.35 -2.30
C CYS A 57 0.54 -12.89 -1.80
N ASN A 58 -0.03 -13.66 -0.88
CA ASN A 58 -1.22 -13.28 -0.13
C ASN A 58 -0.82 -12.83 1.28
N LEU A 59 -1.01 -11.54 1.58
CA LEU A 59 -0.75 -10.93 2.90
C LEU A 59 -2.06 -10.42 3.54
N SER A 60 -3.21 -10.97 3.16
CA SER A 60 -4.50 -10.51 3.71
C SER A 60 -4.58 -10.76 5.20
N LEU A 61 -5.06 -9.75 5.95
CA LEU A 61 -5.25 -9.81 7.40
C LEU A 61 -3.96 -10.07 8.19
N THR A 62 -2.78 -9.79 7.62
CA THR A 62 -1.52 -9.88 8.36
C THR A 62 -1.46 -8.82 9.46
N LYS A 63 -0.88 -9.18 10.60
CA LYS A 63 -0.56 -8.25 11.67
C LYS A 63 0.86 -7.73 11.48
N ILE A 64 1.02 -6.41 11.51
CA ILE A 64 2.31 -5.73 11.28
C ILE A 64 2.63 -4.70 12.39
N ILE A 65 2.20 -4.97 13.62
CA ILE A 65 2.38 -4.06 14.76
C ILE A 65 3.88 -3.86 15.03
N GLY A 66 4.36 -2.62 14.94
CA GLY A 66 5.77 -2.29 15.12
C GLY A 66 6.70 -2.88 14.05
N CYS A 67 6.15 -3.44 12.98
CA CYS A 67 6.94 -3.98 11.88
C CYS A 67 7.68 -2.85 11.14
N ARG A 68 8.95 -3.07 10.78
CA ARG A 68 9.73 -2.15 9.95
C ARG A 68 9.66 -2.61 8.49
N LEU A 69 9.19 -1.74 7.61
CA LEU A 69 9.08 -1.97 6.17
C LEU A 69 9.94 -0.92 5.45
N GLN A 70 11.19 -1.26 5.18
CA GLN A 70 12.15 -0.38 4.54
C GLN A 70 12.52 -0.89 3.16
N GLU A 71 12.24 -0.08 2.11
CA GLU A 71 12.48 -0.43 0.71
C GLU A 71 11.82 -1.77 0.31
N VAL A 72 10.53 -1.94 0.71
CA VAL A 72 9.79 -3.17 0.42
C VAL A 72 8.90 -2.98 -0.80
N GLU A 73 8.99 -3.92 -1.75
CA GLU A 73 8.19 -3.93 -2.96
C GLU A 73 7.20 -5.11 -2.97
N PHE A 74 5.94 -4.80 -3.28
CA PHE A 74 4.87 -5.78 -3.47
C PHE A 74 4.45 -5.78 -4.94
N THR A 75 4.52 -6.92 -5.61
CA THR A 75 4.12 -7.07 -7.01
C THR A 75 3.13 -8.23 -7.16
N ASN A 76 1.98 -7.98 -7.79
CA ASN A 76 0.89 -8.94 -7.96
C ASN A 76 0.42 -9.57 -6.63
N CYS A 77 0.48 -8.82 -5.53
CA CYS A 77 0.12 -9.30 -4.19
C CYS A 77 -1.32 -8.94 -3.81
N LYS A 78 -1.84 -9.69 -2.84
CA LYS A 78 -3.13 -9.41 -2.20
C LYS A 78 -2.90 -8.94 -0.76
N LEU A 79 -3.39 -7.72 -0.43
CA LEU A 79 -3.23 -7.06 0.87
C LEU A 79 -4.61 -6.53 1.34
N VAL A 80 -5.52 -7.44 1.70
CA VAL A 80 -6.86 -7.07 2.16
C VAL A 80 -6.88 -7.01 3.69
N GLY A 81 -7.38 -5.90 4.26
CA GLY A 81 -7.54 -5.73 5.71
C GLY A 81 -6.22 -5.53 6.46
N VAL A 82 -5.18 -4.99 5.80
CA VAL A 82 -3.89 -4.68 6.45
C VAL A 82 -3.90 -3.26 6.97
N ASP A 83 -3.58 -3.06 8.24
CA ASP A 83 -3.46 -1.74 8.86
C ASP A 83 -2.00 -1.29 8.92
N PHE A 84 -1.59 -0.48 7.94
CA PHE A 84 -0.22 0.05 7.85
C PHE A 84 0.09 1.13 8.89
N THR A 85 -0.93 1.69 9.56
CA THR A 85 -0.72 2.67 10.64
C THR A 85 -0.06 2.03 11.86
N GLN A 86 -0.13 0.71 11.98
CA GLN A 86 0.45 -0.06 13.08
C GLN A 86 1.95 -0.33 12.89
N CYS A 87 2.51 -0.10 11.69
CA CYS A 87 3.93 -0.34 11.45
C CYS A 87 4.82 0.79 12.02
N ASN A 88 6.13 0.56 12.05
CA ASN A 88 7.09 1.60 12.41
C ASN A 88 7.20 2.61 11.26
N ALA A 89 6.57 3.77 11.43
CA ALA A 89 6.48 4.81 10.40
C ALA A 89 7.83 5.49 10.08
N MET A 90 8.81 5.43 10.96
CA MET A 90 10.09 6.15 10.79
C MET A 90 10.87 5.71 9.53
N PHE A 91 10.74 4.44 9.15
CA PHE A 91 11.47 3.86 8.02
C PHE A 91 10.54 3.31 6.94
N LEU A 92 9.29 3.78 6.91
CA LEU A 92 8.30 3.26 5.98
C LEU A 92 8.62 3.68 4.55
N ALA A 93 9.09 2.71 3.76
CA ALA A 93 9.32 2.87 2.33
C ALA A 93 8.78 1.64 1.60
N ILE A 94 7.60 1.77 1.00
CA ILE A 94 6.85 0.68 0.38
C ILE A 94 6.38 1.06 -1.02
N ARG A 95 6.34 0.06 -1.92
CA ARG A 95 5.88 0.20 -3.30
C ARG A 95 4.93 -0.92 -3.66
N PHE A 96 3.85 -0.58 -4.35
CA PHE A 96 2.85 -1.55 -4.80
C PHE A 96 2.72 -1.47 -6.33
N LYS A 97 2.82 -2.62 -6.99
CA LYS A 97 2.60 -2.76 -8.43
C LYS A 97 1.63 -3.91 -8.69
N LYS A 98 0.57 -3.65 -9.43
CA LYS A 98 -0.44 -4.67 -9.81
C LYS A 98 -1.03 -5.41 -8.61
N CYS A 99 -1.17 -4.74 -7.47
CA CYS A 99 -1.67 -5.33 -6.23
C CYS A 99 -3.17 -5.14 -6.06
N LEU A 100 -3.81 -6.11 -5.37
CA LEU A 100 -5.13 -5.95 -4.81
C LEU A 100 -5.00 -5.47 -3.36
N ILE A 101 -5.32 -4.20 -3.11
CA ILE A 101 -5.31 -3.57 -1.80
C ILE A 101 -6.76 -3.26 -1.43
N GLY A 102 -7.29 -3.88 -0.40
CA GLY A 102 -8.69 -3.68 0.00
C GLY A 102 -8.84 -3.45 1.50
N THR A 103 -9.75 -2.56 1.90
CA THR A 103 -10.01 -2.24 3.30
C THR A 103 -8.74 -2.01 4.13
N ALA A 104 -7.70 -1.49 3.49
CA ALA A 104 -6.42 -1.18 4.12
C ALA A 104 -6.43 0.22 4.74
N ASN A 105 -5.52 0.47 5.68
CA ASN A 105 -5.41 1.75 6.34
C ASN A 105 -3.99 2.34 6.22
N PHE A 106 -3.88 3.50 5.55
CA PHE A 106 -2.66 4.29 5.39
C PHE A 106 -2.80 5.68 6.02
N SER A 107 -3.78 5.91 6.88
CA SER A 107 -4.07 7.22 7.44
C SER A 107 -2.89 7.77 8.25
N GLY A 108 -2.62 9.07 8.13
CA GLY A 108 -1.56 9.77 8.86
C GLY A 108 -0.12 9.41 8.47
N LEU A 109 0.08 8.58 7.45
CA LEU A 109 1.42 8.12 7.08
C LEU A 109 2.13 9.09 6.12
N GLU A 110 3.46 9.16 6.23
CA GLU A 110 4.37 9.82 5.30
C GLU A 110 4.71 8.88 4.13
N LEU A 111 4.01 9.03 3.01
CA LEU A 111 4.13 8.19 1.81
C LEU A 111 4.54 9.02 0.59
N LYS A 112 5.44 9.98 0.78
CA LYS A 112 5.97 10.81 -0.31
C LYS A 112 6.61 9.95 -1.40
N ASN A 113 6.26 10.23 -2.67
CA ASN A 113 6.69 9.47 -3.83
C ASN A 113 6.36 7.96 -3.74
N GLY A 114 5.36 7.59 -2.94
CA GLY A 114 4.85 6.22 -2.85
C GLY A 114 4.34 5.73 -4.22
N VAL A 115 4.52 4.44 -4.49
CA VAL A 115 4.09 3.84 -5.76
C VAL A 115 2.90 2.92 -5.51
N PHE A 116 1.81 3.20 -6.23
CA PHE A 116 0.56 2.42 -6.24
C PHE A 116 0.13 2.17 -7.70
N HIS A 117 1.06 1.68 -8.51
CA HIS A 117 0.93 1.58 -9.96
C HIS A 117 0.13 0.36 -10.40
N GLU A 118 -0.85 0.54 -11.30
CA GLU A 118 -1.73 -0.53 -11.82
C GLU A 118 -2.40 -1.36 -10.70
N CYS A 119 -2.73 -0.74 -9.57
CA CYS A 119 -3.33 -1.43 -8.42
C CYS A 119 -4.86 -1.35 -8.43
N THR A 120 -5.50 -2.39 -7.88
CA THR A 120 -6.91 -2.33 -7.50
C THR A 120 -6.98 -1.97 -6.01
N ILE A 121 -7.31 -0.72 -5.71
CA ILE A 121 -7.32 -0.16 -4.35
C ILE A 121 -8.76 0.16 -3.96
N ARG A 122 -9.38 -0.67 -3.12
CA ARG A 122 -10.79 -0.55 -2.78
C ARG A 122 -11.00 -0.31 -1.30
N ASP A 123 -11.96 0.59 -0.98
CA ASP A 123 -12.38 0.86 0.39
C ASP A 123 -11.21 1.14 1.34
N THR A 124 -10.15 1.80 0.83
CA THR A 124 -8.88 2.02 1.52
C THR A 124 -8.81 3.45 2.04
N TYR A 125 -8.24 3.63 3.23
CA TYR A 125 -8.16 4.92 3.90
C TYR A 125 -6.78 5.56 3.74
N PHE A 126 -6.77 6.82 3.23
CA PHE A 126 -5.59 7.68 3.10
C PHE A 126 -5.77 9.02 3.85
N LYS A 127 -6.65 9.05 4.85
CA LYS A 127 -6.94 10.28 5.59
C LYS A 127 -5.68 10.85 6.24
N GLU A 128 -5.49 12.18 6.12
CA GLU A 128 -4.38 12.90 6.77
C GLU A 128 -2.98 12.41 6.35
N SER A 129 -2.86 11.59 5.33
CA SER A 129 -1.58 11.10 4.85
C SER A 129 -0.86 12.11 3.94
N ASN A 130 0.45 12.01 3.88
CA ASN A 130 1.26 12.79 2.94
C ASN A 130 1.65 11.91 1.75
N LEU A 131 0.93 12.08 0.66
CA LEU A 131 1.10 11.39 -0.62
C LEU A 131 1.70 12.32 -1.70
N MET A 132 2.47 13.33 -1.30
CA MET A 132 3.08 14.25 -2.24
C MET A 132 3.95 13.49 -3.25
N GLY A 133 3.65 13.66 -4.56
CA GLY A 133 4.38 12.99 -5.64
C GLY A 133 4.08 11.49 -5.78
N ALA A 134 3.09 10.95 -5.07
CA ALA A 134 2.72 9.53 -5.18
C ALA A 134 2.19 9.21 -6.59
N ASP A 135 2.45 7.99 -7.05
CA ASP A 135 2.04 7.48 -8.34
C ASP A 135 0.87 6.48 -8.20
N PHE A 136 -0.30 6.90 -8.67
CA PHE A 136 -1.53 6.08 -8.77
C PHE A 136 -1.88 5.74 -10.22
N THR A 137 -0.92 5.83 -11.14
CA THR A 137 -1.16 5.62 -12.57
C THR A 137 -1.84 4.28 -12.83
N ASN A 138 -2.92 4.32 -13.64
CA ASN A 138 -3.72 3.16 -14.04
C ASN A 138 -4.34 2.35 -12.88
N SER A 139 -4.58 2.97 -11.72
CA SER A 139 -5.17 2.28 -10.57
C SER A 139 -6.67 2.51 -10.43
N ASP A 140 -7.39 1.50 -9.97
CA ASP A 140 -8.80 1.59 -9.57
C ASP A 140 -8.88 1.96 -8.08
N LEU A 141 -9.50 3.10 -7.77
CA LEU A 141 -9.57 3.67 -6.42
C LEU A 141 -10.98 3.61 -5.82
N THR A 142 -11.81 2.68 -6.29
CA THR A 142 -13.21 2.52 -5.87
C THR A 142 -13.35 2.52 -4.35
N GLY A 143 -14.18 3.43 -3.81
CA GLY A 143 -14.49 3.52 -2.39
C GLY A 143 -13.35 4.02 -1.50
N SER A 144 -12.18 4.34 -2.07
CA SER A 144 -11.03 4.83 -1.29
C SER A 144 -11.24 6.27 -0.84
N VAL A 145 -10.80 6.57 0.39
CA VAL A 145 -11.09 7.83 1.07
C VAL A 145 -9.84 8.69 1.23
N PHE A 146 -9.90 9.88 0.61
CA PHE A 146 -8.90 10.95 0.74
C PHE A 146 -9.55 12.13 1.48
N HIS A 147 -9.06 12.46 2.65
CA HIS A 147 -9.54 13.59 3.44
C HIS A 147 -8.37 14.23 4.20
N ASN A 148 -8.20 15.54 4.09
CA ASN A 148 -7.04 16.26 4.60
C ASN A 148 -5.70 15.70 4.10
N THR A 149 -5.69 15.09 2.92
CA THR A 149 -4.54 14.40 2.34
C THR A 149 -3.71 15.36 1.49
N ASN A 150 -2.38 15.28 1.60
CA ASN A 150 -1.50 16.01 0.70
C ASN A 150 -1.21 15.19 -0.56
N LEU A 151 -1.90 15.51 -1.65
CA LEU A 151 -1.77 14.90 -2.98
C LEU A 151 -1.02 15.82 -3.96
N SER A 152 -0.29 16.82 -3.47
CA SER A 152 0.47 17.73 -4.33
C SER A 152 1.45 16.96 -5.21
N LYS A 153 1.49 17.26 -6.52
CA LYS A 153 2.36 16.62 -7.52
C LYS A 153 2.10 15.11 -7.73
N SER A 154 1.08 14.53 -7.12
CA SER A 154 0.73 13.12 -7.36
C SER A 154 0.23 12.88 -8.77
N ASN A 155 0.34 11.64 -9.24
CA ASN A 155 0.01 11.24 -10.60
C ASN A 155 -1.18 10.27 -10.62
N PHE A 156 -2.32 10.71 -11.15
CA PHE A 156 -3.55 9.93 -11.33
C PHE A 156 -3.87 9.70 -12.81
N LEU A 157 -2.87 9.73 -13.70
CA LEU A 157 -3.10 9.46 -15.13
C LEU A 157 -3.61 8.03 -15.33
N GLY A 158 -4.76 7.87 -15.99
CA GLY A 158 -5.40 6.57 -16.17
C GLY A 158 -5.99 5.96 -14.90
N ALA A 159 -5.91 6.62 -13.75
CA ALA A 159 -6.60 6.19 -12.54
C ALA A 159 -8.10 6.42 -12.66
N VAL A 160 -8.90 5.50 -12.12
CA VAL A 160 -10.38 5.51 -12.24
C VAL A 160 -11.06 5.38 -10.87
N ASN A 161 -12.35 5.76 -10.84
CA ASN A 161 -13.25 5.59 -9.69
C ASN A 161 -12.78 6.28 -8.39
N TYR A 162 -11.96 7.31 -8.48
CA TYR A 162 -11.59 8.10 -7.30
C TYR A 162 -12.66 9.14 -6.97
N SER A 163 -12.89 9.36 -5.67
CA SER A 163 -13.70 10.46 -5.14
C SER A 163 -12.83 11.35 -4.27
N ILE A 164 -12.25 12.39 -4.87
CA ILE A 164 -11.34 13.32 -4.21
C ILE A 164 -11.99 14.70 -4.16
N ASN A 165 -12.29 15.18 -2.95
CA ASN A 165 -12.81 16.53 -2.77
C ASN A 165 -11.64 17.54 -2.78
N PRO A 166 -11.56 18.45 -3.79
CA PRO A 166 -10.47 19.41 -3.88
C PRO A 166 -10.49 20.49 -2.78
N LEU A 167 -11.62 20.66 -2.07
CA LEU A 167 -11.76 21.66 -1.02
C LEU A 167 -11.07 21.23 0.31
N ASN A 168 -10.92 19.93 0.53
CA ASN A 168 -10.33 19.40 1.74
C ASN A 168 -9.07 18.53 1.50
N ASN A 169 -8.49 18.60 0.28
CA ASN A 169 -7.25 17.93 -0.07
C ASN A 169 -6.31 18.91 -0.78
N ARG A 170 -5.00 18.69 -0.69
CA ARG A 170 -4.01 19.52 -1.39
C ARG A 170 -3.67 18.89 -2.74
N LEU A 171 -4.09 19.50 -3.85
CA LEU A 171 -3.93 18.98 -5.22
C LEU A 171 -2.94 19.77 -6.08
N SER A 172 -2.12 20.66 -5.50
CA SER A 172 -1.22 21.53 -6.27
C SER A 172 -0.33 20.71 -7.21
N LYS A 173 -0.45 20.97 -8.54
CA LYS A 173 0.28 20.24 -9.59
C LYS A 173 0.04 18.73 -9.65
N ALA A 174 -1.02 18.23 -9.05
CA ALA A 174 -1.45 16.84 -9.25
C ALA A 174 -1.92 16.65 -10.71
N LYS A 175 -1.69 15.48 -11.28
CA LYS A 175 -2.01 15.16 -12.68
C LYS A 175 -3.21 14.22 -12.72
N PHE A 176 -4.18 14.55 -13.54
CA PHE A 176 -5.38 13.76 -13.78
C PHE A 176 -5.62 13.61 -15.28
N SER A 177 -6.32 12.57 -15.71
CA SER A 177 -6.78 12.41 -17.09
C SER A 177 -8.29 12.58 -17.20
N THR A 178 -8.76 13.03 -18.35
CA THR A 178 -10.19 13.03 -18.71
C THR A 178 -10.59 11.61 -19.18
N PRO A 179 -11.87 11.20 -19.00
CA PRO A 179 -12.98 11.96 -18.40
C PRO A 179 -12.98 11.97 -16.85
N GLU A 180 -12.24 11.10 -16.18
CA GLU A 180 -12.28 10.89 -14.73
C GLU A 180 -12.02 12.17 -13.91
N ALA A 181 -11.22 13.11 -14.43
CA ALA A 181 -10.95 14.39 -13.78
C ALA A 181 -12.24 15.20 -13.50
N LEU A 182 -13.33 14.96 -14.22
CA LEU A 182 -14.62 15.61 -13.98
C LEU A 182 -15.21 15.25 -12.61
N SER A 183 -14.85 14.10 -12.04
CA SER A 183 -15.28 13.70 -10.70
C SER A 183 -14.83 14.69 -9.60
N LEU A 184 -13.76 15.45 -9.82
CA LEU A 184 -13.30 16.48 -8.89
C LEU A 184 -14.33 17.62 -8.74
N LEU A 185 -15.13 17.87 -9.78
CA LEU A 185 -16.16 18.91 -9.80
C LEU A 185 -17.44 18.48 -9.06
N ALA A 186 -17.63 17.19 -8.79
CA ALA A 186 -18.83 16.68 -8.12
C ALA A 186 -19.04 17.25 -6.70
N HIS A 187 -18.01 17.87 -6.14
CA HIS A 187 -18.05 18.50 -4.81
C HIS A 187 -18.30 20.03 -4.84
N MET A 188 -18.57 20.60 -6.01
CA MET A 188 -18.65 22.06 -6.22
C MET A 188 -20.05 22.62 -6.39
N ASP A 189 -21.11 21.83 -6.18
CA ASP A 189 -22.50 22.26 -6.37
C ASP A 189 -22.74 23.01 -7.71
N ILE A 190 -22.24 22.43 -8.80
CA ILE A 190 -22.38 22.95 -10.18
C ILE A 190 -23.07 21.93 -11.07
N ILE A 191 -23.73 22.43 -12.12
CA ILE A 191 -24.34 21.59 -13.17
C ILE A 191 -23.38 21.58 -14.37
N ILE A 192 -23.07 20.40 -14.88
CA ILE A 192 -22.27 20.20 -16.10
C ILE A 192 -23.23 19.62 -17.15
N GLU A 193 -23.43 20.32 -18.26
CA GLU A 193 -24.26 19.92 -19.39
C GLU A 193 -23.41 19.41 -20.56
#